data_9ee15e9008d95ca6a93653ec079ebf4d
#
_entry.id   9ee15e9008d95ca6a93653ec079ebf4d
#
_cell.length_a   1.000
_cell.length_b   1.000
_cell.length_c   1.000
_cell.angle_alpha   90.00
_cell.angle_beta   90.00
_cell.angle_gamma   90.00
#
_symmetry.space_group_name_H-M   'P 1'
#
loop_
_entity.id
_entity.type
_entity.pdbx_description
1 polymer ?
#
loop_
_entity_poly.entity_id
_entity_poly.type
_entity_poly.pdbx_seq_one_letter_code
_entity_poly.pdbx_strand_id
1 'polypeptide(L)'
;MCIRDRNYPLNSNNVVREYSEKSVYFKTLNVWKPHTGVDFGGNLGDDVTAMTGGVVTNVCEDKMLGKIVEISTNNVICRYCGLGSVDVNKGDSIDVGKKVGTIGAVPFEAGDENHIHIEVKIDGKYADPLSFINNNE
;
A
#
# COMPACT_ATOMS: atom_id res chain seq x y z
N MET A 1 16.01 -17.44 11.34
CA MET A 1 15.48 -16.27 10.66
C MET A 1 13.95 -16.31 10.66
N CYS A 2 13.36 -15.26 11.06
CA CYS A 2 11.92 -15.22 11.09
C CYS A 2 11.37 -14.77 9.74
N ILE A 3 10.59 -15.61 9.12
CA ILE A 3 9.98 -15.31 7.85
C ILE A 3 8.61 -14.68 8.01
N ARG A 4 8.21 -14.41 9.25
CA ARG A 4 6.92 -13.80 9.56
C ARG A 4 7.05 -12.30 9.78
N ASP A 5 7.95 -11.67 9.03
CA ASP A 5 8.20 -10.26 9.16
C ASP A 5 7.34 -9.48 8.18
N ARG A 6 6.05 -9.80 8.19
CA ARG A 6 5.04 -9.11 7.38
C ARG A 6 3.84 -8.81 8.24
N ASN A 7 3.30 -7.62 8.08
CA ASN A 7 2.17 -7.14 8.86
C ASN A 7 1.20 -6.37 7.99
N TYR A 8 -0.01 -6.17 8.50
CA TYR A 8 -0.95 -5.25 7.88
C TYR A 8 -0.41 -3.83 8.02
N PRO A 9 -0.70 -2.94 7.06
CA PRO A 9 -0.19 -1.56 7.11
C PRO A 9 -0.91 -0.68 8.12
N LEU A 10 -2.02 -1.15 8.70
CA LEU A 10 -2.82 -0.42 9.68
C LEU A 10 -3.05 -1.31 10.90
N ASN A 11 -3.49 -0.69 12.01
CA ASN A 11 -3.83 -1.45 13.21
C ASN A 11 -5.03 -2.37 13.01
N SER A 12 -5.89 -2.04 12.04
CA SER A 12 -7.01 -2.91 11.68
C SER A 12 -6.70 -3.65 10.38
N ASN A 13 -7.43 -4.72 10.12
CA ASN A 13 -7.32 -5.45 8.87
C ASN A 13 -8.56 -5.27 8.00
N ASN A 14 -9.19 -4.10 8.10
CA ASN A 14 -10.41 -3.79 7.36
C ASN A 14 -10.07 -3.57 5.88
N VAL A 15 -10.57 -4.42 5.00
CA VAL A 15 -10.35 -4.32 3.56
C VAL A 15 -11.56 -3.66 2.92
N VAL A 16 -11.34 -2.52 2.29
CA VAL A 16 -12.39 -1.77 1.59
C VAL A 16 -12.57 -2.30 0.17
N ARG A 17 -11.46 -2.60 -0.50
CA ARG A 17 -11.47 -3.11 -1.88
C ARG A 17 -10.32 -4.07 -2.07
N GLU A 18 -10.63 -5.26 -2.56
CA GLU A 18 -9.66 -6.32 -2.74
C GLU A 18 -8.91 -6.18 -4.07
N TYR A 19 -7.75 -6.82 -4.14
CA TYR A 19 -7.02 -7.01 -5.38
C TYR A 19 -7.87 -7.80 -6.37
N SER A 20 -7.90 -7.38 -7.62
CA SER A 20 -8.65 -8.08 -8.65
C SER A 20 -7.94 -7.99 -9.99
N GLU A 21 -7.67 -9.14 -10.60
CA GLU A 21 -7.17 -9.20 -11.97
C GLU A 21 -8.28 -8.99 -12.98
N LYS A 22 -9.52 -9.15 -12.56
CA LYS A 22 -10.70 -8.88 -13.39
C LYS A 22 -11.10 -7.42 -13.22
N SER A 23 -11.75 -6.88 -14.24
CA SER A 23 -12.20 -5.49 -14.20
C SER A 23 -13.25 -5.30 -13.12
N VAL A 24 -13.09 -4.26 -12.31
CA VAL A 24 -14.07 -3.80 -11.33
C VAL A 24 -14.40 -2.34 -11.65
N TYR A 25 -15.56 -1.88 -11.19
CA TYR A 25 -16.02 -0.53 -11.48
C TYR A 25 -15.42 0.47 -10.47
N PHE A 26 -14.85 1.56 -11.01
CA PHE A 26 -14.33 2.67 -10.21
C PHE A 26 -15.25 3.87 -10.43
N LYS A 27 -16.08 4.16 -9.43
CA LYS A 27 -17.12 5.18 -9.55
C LYS A 27 -16.56 6.59 -9.71
N THR A 28 -15.40 6.87 -9.12
CA THR A 28 -14.78 8.20 -9.23
C THR A 28 -14.48 8.58 -10.66
N LEU A 29 -14.00 7.65 -11.47
CA LEU A 29 -13.67 7.89 -12.87
C LEU A 29 -14.68 7.29 -13.85
N ASN A 30 -15.68 6.57 -13.33
CA ASN A 30 -16.69 5.89 -14.14
C ASN A 30 -16.04 4.97 -15.18
N VAL A 31 -15.10 4.14 -14.71
CA VAL A 31 -14.38 3.19 -15.58
C VAL A 31 -14.35 1.81 -14.95
N TRP A 32 -14.16 0.81 -15.81
CA TRP A 32 -13.93 -0.57 -15.39
C TRP A 32 -12.48 -0.93 -15.67
N LYS A 33 -11.77 -1.40 -14.64
CA LYS A 33 -10.37 -1.82 -14.79
C LYS A 33 -9.99 -2.75 -13.65
N PRO A 34 -8.90 -3.51 -13.78
CA PRO A 34 -8.39 -4.30 -12.66
C PRO A 34 -7.97 -3.39 -11.50
N HIS A 35 -8.08 -3.91 -10.29
CA HIS A 35 -7.58 -3.24 -9.08
C HIS A 35 -6.24 -3.85 -8.72
N THR A 36 -5.16 -3.12 -8.93
CA THR A 36 -3.80 -3.65 -8.82
C THR A 36 -3.25 -3.66 -7.40
N GLY A 37 -4.09 -3.36 -6.41
CA GLY A 37 -3.69 -3.35 -5.02
C GLY A 37 -4.86 -3.72 -4.12
N VAL A 38 -4.67 -3.51 -2.82
CA VAL A 38 -5.73 -3.67 -1.82
C VAL A 38 -5.88 -2.36 -1.09
N ASP A 39 -7.12 -1.94 -0.87
CA ASP A 39 -7.43 -0.75 -0.09
C ASP A 39 -7.77 -1.16 1.33
N PHE A 40 -6.97 -0.70 2.29
CA PHE A 40 -7.20 -0.94 3.70
C PHE A 40 -7.86 0.29 4.31
N GLY A 41 -9.03 0.11 4.90
CA GLY A 41 -9.84 1.21 5.43
C GLY A 41 -9.32 1.73 6.75
N GLY A 42 -9.42 3.04 6.93
CA GLY A 42 -9.05 3.70 8.15
C GLY A 42 -9.52 5.15 8.10
N ASN A 43 -9.12 5.93 9.09
CA ASN A 43 -9.47 7.34 9.16
C ASN A 43 -8.32 8.21 8.68
N LEU A 44 -8.64 9.41 8.19
CA LEU A 44 -7.61 10.37 7.85
C LEU A 44 -6.72 10.60 9.07
N GLY A 45 -5.41 10.54 8.86
CA GLY A 45 -4.44 10.74 9.92
C GLY A 45 -4.03 9.47 10.67
N ASP A 46 -4.68 8.34 10.42
CA ASP A 46 -4.26 7.06 11.03
C ASP A 46 -2.86 6.67 10.56
N ASP A 47 -2.09 6.05 11.46
CA ASP A 47 -0.73 5.64 11.14
C ASP A 47 -0.72 4.51 10.11
N VAL A 48 0.16 4.65 9.12
CA VAL A 48 0.44 3.59 8.15
C VAL A 48 1.83 3.04 8.48
N THR A 49 1.90 1.72 8.67
CA THR A 49 3.14 1.07 9.07
C THR A 49 3.64 0.13 7.99
N ALA A 50 4.95 -0.12 8.00
CA ALA A 50 5.58 -0.96 6.99
C ALA A 50 5.11 -2.41 7.10
N MET A 51 4.65 -2.97 5.99
CA MET A 51 4.20 -4.36 5.91
C MET A 51 5.36 -5.33 5.97
N THR A 52 6.52 -4.90 5.52
CA THR A 52 7.74 -5.71 5.53
C THR A 52 8.93 -4.77 5.63
N GLY A 53 10.09 -5.29 6.04
CA GLY A 53 11.31 -4.52 6.07
C GLY A 53 11.88 -4.29 4.68
N GLY A 54 12.80 -3.35 4.57
CA GLY A 54 13.46 -3.04 3.32
C GLY A 54 14.06 -1.65 3.32
N VAL A 55 14.35 -1.15 2.13
CA VAL A 55 14.91 0.18 1.92
C VAL A 55 13.91 1.02 1.15
N VAL A 56 13.74 2.27 1.56
CA VAL A 56 12.91 3.21 0.82
C VAL A 56 13.60 3.54 -0.48
N THR A 57 13.02 3.12 -1.59
CA THR A 57 13.61 3.32 -2.93
C THR A 57 12.99 4.49 -3.66
N ASN A 58 11.81 4.94 -3.24
CA ASN A 58 11.18 6.08 -3.88
C ASN A 58 10.18 6.76 -2.93
N VAL A 59 10.13 8.08 -3.01
CA VAL A 59 9.11 8.90 -2.36
C VAL A 59 8.66 9.93 -3.40
N CYS A 60 7.40 9.88 -3.79
CA CYS A 60 6.90 10.74 -4.85
C CYS A 60 5.42 11.04 -4.66
N GLU A 61 4.86 11.81 -5.57
CA GLU A 61 3.44 12.13 -5.58
C GLU A 61 2.89 11.89 -6.98
N ASP A 62 1.75 11.21 -7.05
CA ASP A 62 1.07 10.87 -8.29
C ASP A 62 -0.31 11.50 -8.29
N LYS A 63 -0.76 12.00 -9.44
CA LYS A 63 -2.06 12.66 -9.55
C LYS A 63 -3.23 11.72 -9.23
N MET A 64 -3.06 10.43 -9.51
CA MET A 64 -4.12 9.44 -9.35
C MET A 64 -4.03 8.72 -8.01
N LEU A 65 -2.83 8.54 -7.48
CA LEU A 65 -2.60 7.70 -6.30
C LEU A 65 -2.21 8.48 -5.05
N GLY A 66 -1.96 9.79 -5.20
CA GLY A 66 -1.55 10.64 -4.07
C GLY A 66 -0.08 10.46 -3.74
N LYS A 67 0.29 10.69 -2.49
CA LYS A 67 1.68 10.54 -2.06
C LYS A 67 2.02 9.07 -1.93
N ILE A 68 3.19 8.68 -2.45
CA ILE A 68 3.61 7.29 -2.56
C ILE A 68 4.97 7.10 -1.92
N VAL A 69 5.09 6.02 -1.13
CA VAL A 69 6.38 5.54 -0.64
C VAL A 69 6.56 4.12 -1.18
N GLU A 70 7.74 3.84 -1.75
CA GLU A 70 8.10 2.48 -2.19
C GLU A 70 9.19 1.94 -1.31
N ILE A 71 8.97 0.75 -0.75
CA ILE A 71 9.95 0.04 0.07
C ILE A 71 10.27 -1.26 -0.64
N SER A 72 11.55 -1.49 -0.89
CA SER A 72 12.02 -2.66 -1.65
C SER A 72 12.88 -3.56 -0.79
N THR A 73 12.69 -4.86 -0.95
CA THR A 73 13.58 -5.87 -0.39
C THR A 73 13.67 -7.02 -1.39
N ASN A 74 14.90 -7.37 -1.77
CA ASN A 74 15.15 -8.40 -2.79
C ASN A 74 14.33 -8.10 -4.05
N ASN A 75 13.44 -9.02 -4.46
CA ASN A 75 12.62 -8.86 -5.66
C ASN A 75 11.22 -8.32 -5.37
N VAL A 76 10.98 -7.83 -4.14
CA VAL A 76 9.66 -7.37 -3.71
C VAL A 76 9.67 -5.86 -3.56
N ILE A 77 8.64 -5.20 -4.10
CA ILE A 77 8.43 -3.77 -3.92
C ILE A 77 7.03 -3.59 -3.33
N CYS A 78 6.95 -2.92 -2.17
CA CYS A 78 5.68 -2.56 -1.56
C CYS A 78 5.47 -1.07 -1.75
N ARG A 79 4.34 -0.67 -2.32
CA ARG A 79 3.99 0.72 -2.57
C ARG A 79 2.83 1.12 -1.68
N TYR A 80 3.02 2.20 -0.94
CA TYR A 80 2.04 2.75 -0.01
C TYR A 80 1.52 4.04 -0.64
N CYS A 81 0.29 4.00 -1.17
CA CYS A 81 -0.26 5.08 -1.99
C CYS A 81 -1.40 5.77 -1.26
N GLY A 82 -1.44 7.10 -1.33
CA GLY A 82 -2.50 7.87 -0.69
C GLY A 82 -2.13 8.34 0.69
N LEU A 83 -0.83 8.52 0.97
CA LEU A 83 -0.36 9.02 2.25
C LEU A 83 -0.69 10.50 2.41
N GLY A 84 -1.11 10.90 3.60
CA GLY A 84 -1.32 12.30 3.93
C GLY A 84 -0.03 12.96 4.38
N SER A 85 0.76 12.25 5.19
CA SER A 85 2.11 12.67 5.56
C SER A 85 3.06 11.51 5.29
N VAL A 86 4.33 11.84 5.07
CA VAL A 86 5.37 10.84 4.83
C VAL A 86 6.45 11.05 5.87
N ASP A 87 6.76 10.00 6.64
CA ASP A 87 7.69 10.08 7.77
C ASP A 87 9.03 9.43 7.47
N VAL A 88 9.29 9.07 6.22
CA VAL A 88 10.53 8.39 5.81
C VAL A 88 11.11 9.10 4.60
N ASN A 89 12.41 8.87 4.35
CA ASN A 89 13.11 9.46 3.22
C ASN A 89 13.71 8.35 2.36
N LYS A 90 13.91 8.67 1.08
CA LYS A 90 14.58 7.77 0.16
C LYS A 90 15.94 7.39 0.73
N GLY A 91 16.24 6.11 0.73
CA GLY A 91 17.49 5.57 1.27
C GLY A 91 17.39 5.06 2.70
N ASP A 92 16.28 5.37 3.40
CA ASP A 92 16.10 4.89 4.78
C ASP A 92 15.95 3.37 4.81
N SER A 93 16.52 2.78 5.85
CA SER A 93 16.33 1.35 6.15
C SER A 93 15.15 1.23 7.10
N ILE A 94 14.17 0.42 6.73
CA ILE A 94 12.88 0.34 7.42
C ILE A 94 12.68 -1.08 7.93
N ASP A 95 12.29 -1.19 9.21
CA ASP A 95 11.88 -2.46 9.79
C ASP A 95 10.37 -2.63 9.66
N VAL A 96 9.92 -3.88 9.67
CA VAL A 96 8.48 -4.19 9.66
C VAL A 96 7.82 -3.50 10.86
N GLY A 97 6.67 -2.89 10.62
CA GLY A 97 5.90 -2.19 11.67
C GLY A 97 6.32 -0.76 11.91
N LYS A 98 7.40 -0.28 11.29
CA LYS A 98 7.81 1.11 11.44
C LYS A 98 6.80 2.04 10.74
N LYS A 99 6.49 3.17 11.35
CA LYS A 99 5.57 4.15 10.77
C LYS A 99 6.17 4.72 9.48
N VAL A 100 5.38 4.66 8.41
CA VAL A 100 5.75 5.19 7.09
C VAL A 100 5.14 6.57 6.88
N GLY A 101 3.94 6.77 7.38
CA GLY A 101 3.21 8.01 7.23
C GLY A 101 1.81 7.87 7.80
N THR A 102 0.88 8.67 7.29
CA THR A 102 -0.52 8.63 7.73
C THR A 102 -1.44 8.52 6.52
N ILE A 103 -2.68 8.11 6.76
CA ILE A 103 -3.69 8.04 5.71
C ILE A 103 -4.03 9.45 5.22
N GLY A 104 -4.00 9.62 3.91
CA GLY A 104 -4.42 10.84 3.23
C GLY A 104 -5.50 10.54 2.20
N ALA A 105 -5.26 10.90 0.94
CA ALA A 105 -6.23 10.74 -0.12
C ALA A 105 -5.64 9.96 -1.29
N VAL A 106 -6.46 9.10 -1.88
CA VAL A 106 -6.18 8.46 -3.17
C VAL A 106 -7.15 9.08 -4.17
N PRO A 107 -6.70 10.07 -4.97
CA PRO A 107 -7.63 10.79 -5.86
C PRO A 107 -8.40 9.87 -6.82
N PHE A 108 -7.74 8.83 -7.33
CA PHE A 108 -8.37 7.86 -8.23
C PHE A 108 -9.54 7.13 -7.56
N GLU A 109 -9.51 7.02 -6.22
CA GLU A 109 -10.51 6.30 -5.45
C GLU A 109 -11.20 7.21 -4.44
N ALA A 110 -11.29 8.49 -4.75
CA ALA A 110 -11.84 9.50 -3.83
C ALA A 110 -13.30 9.26 -3.48
N GLY A 111 -14.03 8.51 -4.31
CA GLY A 111 -15.42 8.16 -4.03
C GLY A 111 -15.58 7.02 -3.03
N ASP A 112 -14.50 6.36 -2.67
CA ASP A 112 -14.52 5.27 -1.68
C ASP A 112 -14.29 5.81 -0.28
N GLU A 113 -14.44 4.94 0.74
CA GLU A 113 -14.13 5.31 2.12
C GLU A 113 -12.65 5.65 2.24
N ASN A 114 -12.29 6.43 3.27
CA ASN A 114 -10.91 6.76 3.52
C ASN A 114 -10.08 5.49 3.71
N HIS A 115 -8.95 5.41 3.02
CA HIS A 115 -8.14 4.20 3.00
C HIS A 115 -6.72 4.49 2.55
N ILE A 116 -5.86 3.49 2.70
CA ILE A 116 -4.53 3.45 2.08
C ILE A 116 -4.57 2.43 0.96
N HIS A 117 -4.04 2.78 -0.18
CA HIS A 117 -3.95 1.88 -1.33
C HIS A 117 -2.58 1.24 -1.35
N ILE A 118 -2.53 -0.08 -1.25
CA ILE A 118 -1.28 -0.84 -1.17
C ILE A 118 -1.12 -1.67 -2.43
N GLU A 119 0.06 -1.57 -3.04
CA GLU A 119 0.44 -2.41 -4.18
C GLU A 119 1.68 -3.20 -3.82
N VAL A 120 1.74 -4.45 -4.26
CA VAL A 120 2.91 -5.30 -4.10
C VAL A 120 3.31 -5.80 -5.48
N LYS A 121 4.60 -5.66 -5.80
CA LYS A 121 5.19 -6.26 -7.01
C LYS A 121 6.23 -7.27 -6.60
N ILE A 122 6.18 -8.44 -7.22
CA ILE A 122 7.18 -9.49 -7.04
C ILE A 122 7.72 -9.82 -8.42
N ASP A 123 9.04 -9.69 -8.59
CA ASP A 123 9.70 -9.88 -9.89
C ASP A 123 9.10 -8.98 -10.97
N GLY A 124 8.72 -7.75 -10.58
CA GLY A 124 8.16 -6.76 -11.50
C GLY A 124 6.70 -6.94 -11.86
N LYS A 125 6.02 -7.91 -11.26
CA LYS A 125 4.61 -8.19 -11.53
C LYS A 125 3.76 -7.90 -10.30
N TYR A 126 2.58 -7.35 -10.52
CA TYR A 126 1.64 -7.13 -9.43
C TYR A 126 1.23 -8.44 -8.79
N ALA A 127 1.14 -8.45 -7.47
CA ALA A 127 0.70 -9.57 -6.67
C ALA A 127 -0.37 -9.10 -5.70
N ASP A 128 -1.15 -10.05 -5.18
CA ASP A 128 -2.18 -9.75 -4.18
C ASP A 128 -1.53 -9.43 -2.84
N PRO A 129 -1.66 -8.17 -2.34
CA PRO A 129 -1.06 -7.82 -1.05
C PRO A 129 -1.56 -8.67 0.11
N LEU A 130 -2.81 -9.12 0.10
CA LEU A 130 -3.33 -9.97 1.17
C LEU A 130 -2.63 -11.32 1.17
N SER A 131 -2.42 -11.91 0.01
CA SER A 131 -1.66 -13.16 -0.10
C SER A 131 -0.22 -12.95 0.37
N PHE A 132 0.37 -11.81 0.02
CA PHE A 132 1.72 -11.49 0.45
C PHE A 132 1.83 -11.41 1.98
N ILE A 133 0.87 -10.74 2.63
CA ILE A 133 0.88 -10.59 4.09
C ILE A 133 0.66 -11.94 4.76
N ASN A 134 -0.27 -12.74 4.24
CA ASN A 134 -0.71 -13.96 4.90
C ASN A 134 0.13 -15.18 4.54
N ASN A 135 1.01 -15.07 3.55
CA ASN A 135 1.83 -16.17 3.07
C ASN A 135 3.27 -15.97 3.54
N ASN A 136 3.48 -16.16 4.83
CA ASN A 136 4.75 -15.88 5.50
C ASN A 136 5.74 -17.04 5.44
N GLU A 137 5.71 -17.80 4.40
CA GLU A 137 6.58 -18.98 4.27
C GLU A 137 7.93 -18.66 3.69
#